data_4f41247d40d14ed47788e6576eae91d1
#
_entry.id   4f41247d40d14ed47788e6576eae91d1
#
_cell.length_a   1.000
_cell.length_b   1.000
_cell.length_c   1.000
_cell.angle_alpha   90.00
_cell.angle_beta   90.00
_cell.angle_gamma   90.00
#
_symmetry.space_group_name_H-M   'P 1'
#
loop_
_entity.id
_entity.type
_entity.pdbx_description
1 polymer ?
#
loop_
_entity_poly.entity_id
_entity_poly.type
_entity_poly.pdbx_seq_one_letter_code
_entity_poly.pdbx_strand_id
1 'polypeptide(L)'
;MANLKVIGVDPGTRSFDILGMVDGAPLLELSFPSEVVADNPSYIVDKMLEFSPDIIIAPSGYGVPLKRIDELTPKDRFCLTLELEKDKNRIPVLKGLQEMVDILKEKFPETYFIPSVILLPSVPEWRKFNKIDMGTADKLAIGVLAIYMESLRKNISYKDVSFVMVEIGYGYNAALLVKDGRIIDGIGGTLFPGPSFLSIGSMDAELAYLLQNFTKETLFRGGIKDIIGNINDIDEIEKNPHRGKAMLAFKEGILKAIYQLFSIYEPETIILSGRLTRNSFIINDLIDLIKNKTNKEIVILKGFAKKVKEAAQGSAIIGDGILGGKFKDIVDWTLIKEATGNVLSYIKIKNEANFY
;
A
#
# COMPACT_ATOMS: atom_id res chain seq x y z
N MET A 1 -17.09 -1.60 29.91
CA MET A 1 -16.12 -0.79 29.12
C MET A 1 -16.87 -0.42 27.84
N ALA A 2 -16.72 0.80 27.33
CA ALA A 2 -17.31 1.15 26.04
C ALA A 2 -16.64 0.30 24.95
N ASN A 3 -17.40 -0.17 23.97
CA ASN A 3 -16.88 -0.95 22.85
C ASN A 3 -16.04 -0.05 21.95
N LEU A 4 -14.79 -0.44 21.70
CA LEU A 4 -13.84 0.31 20.89
C LEU A 4 -14.19 0.21 19.39
N LYS A 5 -14.52 1.33 18.77
CA LYS A 5 -14.93 1.40 17.36
C LYS A 5 -13.86 2.05 16.50
N VAL A 6 -13.39 1.35 15.50
CA VAL A 6 -12.28 1.79 14.63
C VAL A 6 -12.70 1.73 13.18
N ILE A 7 -12.31 2.73 12.39
CA ILE A 7 -12.38 2.68 10.93
C ILE A 7 -10.99 2.65 10.34
N GLY A 8 -10.75 1.69 9.45
CA GLY A 8 -9.59 1.62 8.57
C GLY A 8 -9.98 1.82 7.12
N VAL A 9 -9.17 2.60 6.39
CA VAL A 9 -9.44 2.99 5.00
C VAL A 9 -8.34 2.48 4.07
N ASP A 10 -8.72 2.02 2.87
CA ASP A 10 -7.84 1.72 1.74
C ASP A 10 -8.22 2.57 0.53
N PRO A 11 -7.40 3.56 0.13
CA PRO A 11 -7.64 4.42 -1.02
C PRO A 11 -7.09 3.79 -2.32
N GLY A 12 -7.55 2.60 -2.67
CA GLY A 12 -7.05 1.91 -3.87
C GLY A 12 -7.40 2.62 -5.17
N THR A 13 -6.62 2.40 -6.22
CA THR A 13 -6.76 3.05 -7.53
C THR A 13 -8.12 2.79 -8.20
N ARG A 14 -8.74 1.64 -7.94
CA ARG A 14 -10.01 1.24 -8.56
C ARG A 14 -11.18 1.19 -7.58
N SER A 15 -10.93 0.88 -6.33
CA SER A 15 -11.94 0.86 -5.27
C SER A 15 -11.40 1.46 -3.99
N PHE A 16 -12.25 2.18 -3.31
CA PHE A 16 -12.03 2.75 -1.99
C PHE A 16 -12.76 1.88 -0.97
N ASP A 17 -12.00 1.24 -0.10
CA ASP A 17 -12.55 0.27 0.84
C ASP A 17 -12.45 0.78 2.28
N ILE A 18 -13.50 0.53 3.07
CA ILE A 18 -13.64 0.95 4.45
C ILE A 18 -14.01 -0.26 5.30
N LEU A 19 -13.23 -0.52 6.34
CA LEU A 19 -13.56 -1.50 7.37
C LEU A 19 -13.84 -0.82 8.70
N GLY A 20 -15.02 -1.04 9.25
CA GLY A 20 -15.34 -0.72 10.63
C GLY A 20 -15.21 -1.95 11.53
N MET A 21 -14.46 -1.84 12.63
CA MET A 21 -14.32 -2.87 13.65
C MET A 21 -14.85 -2.41 14.99
N VAL A 22 -15.36 -3.37 15.77
CA VAL A 22 -15.73 -3.20 17.18
C VAL A 22 -14.97 -4.23 18.00
N ASP A 23 -14.16 -3.79 18.97
CA ASP A 23 -13.32 -4.64 19.82
C ASP A 23 -12.48 -5.65 19.02
N GLY A 24 -11.92 -5.21 17.90
CA GLY A 24 -11.09 -6.02 17.01
C GLY A 24 -11.87 -7.05 16.17
N ALA A 25 -13.20 -6.95 16.07
CA ALA A 25 -14.03 -7.77 15.20
C ALA A 25 -14.65 -6.92 14.07
N PRO A 26 -14.67 -7.39 12.79
CA PRO A 26 -15.27 -6.67 11.67
C PRO A 26 -16.78 -6.57 11.82
N LEU A 27 -17.35 -5.38 11.62
CA LEU A 27 -18.79 -5.13 11.70
C LEU A 27 -19.34 -4.36 10.49
N LEU A 28 -18.57 -3.42 9.93
CA LEU A 28 -18.94 -2.62 8.77
C LEU A 28 -17.97 -2.86 7.63
N GLU A 29 -18.46 -3.20 6.44
CA GLU A 29 -17.67 -3.36 5.23
C GLU A 29 -18.30 -2.57 4.08
N LEU A 30 -17.63 -1.50 3.64
CA LEU A 30 -18.05 -0.66 2.52
C LEU A 30 -16.96 -0.64 1.44
N SER A 31 -17.37 -0.75 0.19
CA SER A 31 -16.49 -0.62 -0.97
C SER A 31 -17.15 0.25 -2.02
N PHE A 32 -16.46 1.29 -2.46
CA PHE A 32 -16.94 2.26 -3.44
C PHE A 32 -15.99 2.29 -4.65
N PRO A 33 -16.49 2.47 -5.88
CA PRO A 33 -15.64 2.85 -6.99
C PRO A 33 -14.86 4.13 -6.67
N SER A 34 -13.60 4.21 -7.08
CA SER A 34 -12.75 5.37 -6.76
C SER A 34 -13.26 6.68 -7.39
N GLU A 35 -14.00 6.59 -8.49
CA GLU A 35 -14.69 7.73 -9.11
C GLU A 35 -15.74 8.34 -8.17
N VAL A 36 -16.47 7.52 -7.41
CA VAL A 36 -17.48 8.01 -6.44
C VAL A 36 -16.83 8.86 -5.35
N VAL A 37 -15.60 8.49 -4.94
CA VAL A 37 -14.83 9.27 -3.95
C VAL A 37 -14.37 10.59 -4.53
N ALA A 38 -13.95 10.59 -5.81
CA ALA A 38 -13.54 11.80 -6.50
C ALA A 38 -14.70 12.79 -6.69
N ASP A 39 -15.91 12.28 -6.95
CA ASP A 39 -17.09 13.09 -7.23
C ASP A 39 -17.83 13.55 -5.96
N ASN A 40 -17.81 12.75 -4.91
CA ASN A 40 -18.56 13.03 -3.67
C ASN A 40 -17.85 12.56 -2.40
N PRO A 41 -16.71 13.19 -2.01
CA PRO A 41 -15.96 12.80 -0.81
C PRO A 41 -16.75 12.99 0.48
N SER A 42 -17.68 13.96 0.53
CA SER A 42 -18.51 14.22 1.72
C SER A 42 -19.43 13.04 2.03
N TYR A 43 -20.04 12.43 1.00
CA TYR A 43 -20.87 11.25 1.16
C TYR A 43 -20.10 10.07 1.81
N ILE A 44 -18.86 9.89 1.38
CA ILE A 44 -18.01 8.82 1.92
C ILE A 44 -17.68 9.09 3.40
N VAL A 45 -17.34 10.33 3.74
CA VAL A 45 -17.09 10.73 5.14
C VAL A 45 -18.33 10.53 5.99
N ASP A 46 -19.51 10.94 5.51
CA ASP A 46 -20.77 10.77 6.25
C ASP A 46 -21.05 9.28 6.52
N LYS A 47 -20.78 8.39 5.53
CA LYS A 47 -20.89 6.94 5.72
C LYS A 47 -19.93 6.38 6.78
N MET A 48 -18.73 6.93 6.90
CA MET A 48 -17.81 6.56 7.98
C MET A 48 -18.35 7.02 9.34
N LEU A 49 -18.87 8.25 9.43
CA LEU A 49 -19.36 8.83 10.68
C LEU A 49 -20.68 8.21 11.18
N GLU A 50 -21.50 7.65 10.30
CA GLU A 50 -22.69 6.86 10.69
C GLU A 50 -22.33 5.66 11.60
N PHE A 51 -21.09 5.13 11.48
CA PHE A 51 -20.58 4.06 12.35
C PHE A 51 -20.25 4.54 13.77
N SER A 52 -20.14 5.87 13.98
CA SER A 52 -19.74 6.50 15.25
C SER A 52 -18.38 5.98 15.76
N PRO A 53 -17.30 6.08 14.97
CA PRO A 53 -15.97 5.56 15.34
C PRO A 53 -15.35 6.37 16.49
N ASP A 54 -14.44 5.74 17.25
CA ASP A 54 -13.56 6.42 18.20
C ASP A 54 -12.27 6.91 17.50
N ILE A 55 -11.88 6.27 16.39
CA ILE A 55 -10.74 6.63 15.57
C ILE A 55 -10.98 6.27 14.10
N ILE A 56 -10.44 7.09 13.20
CA ILE A 56 -10.35 6.80 11.76
C ILE A 56 -8.88 6.79 11.36
N ILE A 57 -8.41 5.71 10.74
CA ILE A 57 -7.14 5.67 10.03
C ILE A 57 -7.38 6.07 8.58
N ALA A 58 -6.97 7.29 8.27
CA ALA A 58 -7.21 7.95 6.98
C ALA A 58 -6.31 7.40 5.86
N PRO A 59 -6.70 7.67 4.60
CA PRO A 59 -5.84 7.41 3.44
C PRO A 59 -4.53 8.19 3.58
N SER A 60 -3.43 7.49 3.80
CA SER A 60 -2.15 8.10 4.15
C SER A 60 -1.15 8.18 2.98
N GLY A 61 -1.48 7.64 1.80
CA GLY A 61 -0.66 7.72 0.60
C GLY A 61 0.80 7.31 0.82
N TYR A 62 1.76 8.22 0.50
CA TYR A 62 3.18 7.97 0.78
C TYR A 62 3.53 7.99 2.27
N GLY A 63 2.58 8.32 3.14
CA GLY A 63 2.73 8.25 4.59
C GLY A 63 3.44 9.44 5.24
N VAL A 64 3.07 9.65 6.48
CA VAL A 64 3.73 10.57 7.42
C VAL A 64 3.92 9.81 8.73
N PRO A 65 4.81 10.24 9.64
CA PRO A 65 4.82 9.69 11.00
C PRO A 65 3.41 9.66 11.57
N LEU A 66 3.13 8.73 12.50
CA LEU A 66 1.81 8.67 13.12
C LEU A 66 1.41 10.05 13.64
N LYS A 67 0.40 10.66 13.04
CA LYS A 67 -0.07 12.01 13.35
C LYS A 67 -1.58 12.09 13.29
N ARG A 68 -2.14 12.88 14.19
CA ARG A 68 -3.54 13.30 14.10
C ARG A 68 -3.72 14.38 13.01
N ILE A 69 -4.90 14.46 12.45
CA ILE A 69 -5.20 15.32 11.29
C ILE A 69 -4.94 16.80 11.55
N ASP A 70 -5.14 17.29 12.77
CA ASP A 70 -4.89 18.68 13.18
C ASP A 70 -3.39 19.00 13.37
N GLU A 71 -2.54 17.97 13.48
CA GLU A 71 -1.08 18.10 13.57
C GLU A 71 -0.39 18.13 12.19
N LEU A 72 -1.15 17.91 11.10
CA LEU A 72 -0.58 17.90 9.76
C LEU A 72 -0.12 19.31 9.34
N THR A 73 1.15 19.44 9.04
CA THR A 73 1.73 20.63 8.41
C THR A 73 1.45 20.66 6.90
N PRO A 74 1.60 21.78 6.21
CA PRO A 74 1.55 21.84 4.75
C PRO A 74 2.54 20.89 4.08
N LYS A 75 3.72 20.70 4.67
CA LYS A 75 4.73 19.72 4.21
C LYS A 75 4.25 18.28 4.35
N ASP A 76 3.60 17.94 5.46
CA ASP A 76 3.03 16.60 5.63
C ASP A 76 1.96 16.34 4.58
N ARG A 77 1.07 17.31 4.32
CA ARG A 77 0.04 17.20 3.27
C ARG A 77 0.65 16.97 1.89
N PHE A 78 1.71 17.71 1.54
CA PHE A 78 2.46 17.46 0.31
C PHE A 78 3.03 16.03 0.28
N CYS A 79 3.62 15.56 1.37
CA CYS A 79 4.19 14.21 1.47
C CYS A 79 3.15 13.09 1.35
N LEU A 80 1.86 13.33 1.60
CA LEU A 80 0.82 12.31 1.41
C LEU A 80 0.64 11.95 -0.06
N THR A 81 0.71 12.92 -0.97
CA THR A 81 0.43 12.72 -2.40
C THR A 81 1.64 12.91 -3.30
N LEU A 82 2.63 13.71 -2.88
CA LEU A 82 3.78 14.16 -3.69
C LEU A 82 3.31 14.78 -5.02
N GLU A 83 2.21 15.51 -5.00
CA GLU A 83 1.63 16.17 -6.16
C GLU A 83 2.18 17.57 -6.29
N LEU A 84 2.88 17.84 -7.38
CA LEU A 84 3.39 19.17 -7.69
C LEU A 84 2.25 20.08 -8.18
N GLU A 85 2.40 21.39 -8.01
CA GLU A 85 1.40 22.39 -8.43
C GLU A 85 0.99 22.23 -9.90
N LYS A 86 1.94 21.91 -10.79
CA LYS A 86 1.69 21.67 -12.23
C LYS A 86 0.78 20.46 -12.50
N ASP A 87 0.65 19.53 -11.56
CA ASP A 87 -0.12 18.29 -11.69
C ASP A 87 -1.46 18.34 -10.94
N LYS A 88 -1.70 19.42 -10.18
CA LYS A 88 -2.95 19.59 -9.41
C LYS A 88 -4.18 19.33 -10.28
N ASN A 89 -5.12 18.58 -9.73
CA ASN A 89 -6.40 18.21 -10.33
C ASN A 89 -6.31 17.36 -11.63
N ARG A 90 -5.13 16.89 -12.02
CA ARG A 90 -4.99 15.97 -13.17
C ARG A 90 -5.41 14.54 -12.86
N ILE A 91 -5.32 14.16 -11.58
CA ILE A 91 -5.70 12.83 -11.10
C ILE A 91 -6.91 12.97 -10.18
N PRO A 92 -8.14 12.69 -10.66
CA PRO A 92 -9.37 12.97 -9.91
C PRO A 92 -9.41 12.34 -8.51
N VAL A 93 -8.89 11.11 -8.36
CA VAL A 93 -8.87 10.44 -7.05
C VAL A 93 -8.00 11.16 -6.03
N LEU A 94 -6.89 11.78 -6.43
CA LEU A 94 -6.03 12.57 -5.51
C LEU A 94 -6.74 13.82 -5.03
N LYS A 95 -7.49 14.49 -5.91
CA LYS A 95 -8.33 15.63 -5.54
C LYS A 95 -9.38 15.23 -4.52
N GLY A 96 -10.14 14.16 -4.77
CA GLY A 96 -11.15 13.66 -3.84
C GLY A 96 -10.57 13.28 -2.47
N LEU A 97 -9.35 12.71 -2.44
CA LEU A 97 -8.65 12.40 -1.18
C LEU A 97 -8.26 13.67 -0.40
N GLN A 98 -7.79 14.72 -1.08
CA GLN A 98 -7.47 15.99 -0.42
C GLN A 98 -8.71 16.65 0.15
N GLU A 99 -9.81 16.71 -0.59
CA GLU A 99 -11.10 17.21 -0.12
C GLU A 99 -11.63 16.39 1.07
N MET A 100 -11.49 15.07 1.03
CA MET A 100 -11.86 14.20 2.16
C MET A 100 -11.06 14.52 3.42
N VAL A 101 -9.76 14.81 3.31
CA VAL A 101 -8.92 15.23 4.44
C VAL A 101 -9.45 16.54 5.04
N ASP A 102 -9.86 17.52 4.22
CA ASP A 102 -10.42 18.77 4.71
C ASP A 102 -11.75 18.58 5.44
N ILE A 103 -12.64 17.74 4.89
CA ILE A 103 -13.92 17.41 5.52
C ILE A 103 -13.72 16.65 6.85
N LEU A 104 -12.80 15.67 6.88
CA LEU A 104 -12.49 14.94 8.12
C LEU A 104 -11.90 15.85 9.18
N LYS A 105 -11.05 16.83 8.80
CA LYS A 105 -10.50 17.80 9.75
C LYS A 105 -11.57 18.61 10.45
N GLU A 106 -12.63 18.97 9.76
CA GLU A 106 -13.75 19.72 10.33
C GLU A 106 -14.69 18.83 11.16
N LYS A 107 -15.01 17.63 10.64
CA LYS A 107 -16.07 16.79 11.21
C LYS A 107 -15.58 15.78 12.26
N PHE A 108 -14.32 15.32 12.15
CA PHE A 108 -13.82 14.24 12.99
C PHE A 108 -12.30 14.36 13.27
N PRO A 109 -11.88 15.17 14.27
CA PRO A 109 -10.46 15.40 14.58
C PRO A 109 -9.67 14.14 15.00
N GLU A 110 -10.37 13.09 15.54
CA GLU A 110 -9.74 11.81 15.90
C GLU A 110 -9.43 10.94 14.66
N THR A 111 -8.99 11.62 13.60
CA THR A 111 -8.50 11.03 12.36
C THR A 111 -6.98 11.03 12.37
N TYR A 112 -6.37 9.87 12.10
CA TYR A 112 -4.92 9.66 12.13
C TYR A 112 -4.40 9.22 10.77
N PHE A 113 -3.18 9.67 10.48
CA PHE A 113 -2.37 9.26 9.34
C PHE A 113 -1.24 8.38 9.82
N ILE A 114 -0.89 7.37 9.01
CA ILE A 114 0.11 6.36 9.35
C ILE A 114 1.35 6.46 8.45
N PRO A 115 2.51 5.97 8.91
CA PRO A 115 3.72 6.00 8.12
C PRO A 115 3.67 5.03 6.93
N SER A 116 4.57 5.26 5.98
CA SER A 116 5.00 4.27 5.00
C SER A 116 6.24 3.52 5.50
N VAL A 117 6.61 2.48 4.78
CA VAL A 117 7.73 1.60 5.15
C VAL A 117 9.06 2.34 5.32
N ILE A 118 9.34 3.33 4.46
CA ILE A 118 10.59 4.11 4.53
C ILE A 118 10.74 4.90 5.84
N LEU A 119 9.65 5.20 6.55
CA LEU A 119 9.67 5.96 7.80
C LEU A 119 9.91 5.07 9.03
N LEU A 120 9.79 3.76 8.90
CA LEU A 120 9.97 2.83 10.02
C LEU A 120 11.43 2.81 10.50
N PRO A 121 11.68 2.82 11.84
CA PRO A 121 13.03 2.67 12.39
C PRO A 121 13.57 1.24 12.21
N SER A 122 12.72 0.24 11.96
CA SER A 122 13.12 -1.13 11.63
C SER A 122 13.80 -1.27 10.26
N VAL A 123 13.63 -0.29 9.36
CA VAL A 123 14.33 -0.23 8.08
C VAL A 123 15.61 0.55 8.25
N PRO A 124 16.80 -0.03 8.06
CA PRO A 124 18.08 0.66 8.18
C PRO A 124 18.23 1.86 7.23
N GLU A 125 18.87 2.94 7.69
CA GLU A 125 19.00 4.18 6.91
C GLU A 125 19.67 3.98 5.55
N TRP A 126 20.70 3.14 5.46
CA TRP A 126 21.41 2.91 4.19
C TRP A 126 20.55 2.27 3.09
N ARG A 127 19.41 1.63 3.45
CA ARG A 127 18.44 1.11 2.46
C ARG A 127 17.52 2.18 1.93
N LYS A 128 17.44 3.34 2.61
CA LYS A 128 16.53 4.45 2.31
C LYS A 128 17.13 5.50 1.37
N PHE A 129 18.46 5.55 1.22
CA PHE A 129 19.12 6.62 0.46
C PHE A 129 18.59 6.75 -0.96
N ASN A 130 18.24 7.99 -1.34
CA ASN A 130 17.65 8.39 -2.62
C ASN A 130 16.41 7.59 -3.04
N LYS A 131 15.64 7.14 -2.06
CA LYS A 131 14.33 6.51 -2.26
C LYS A 131 13.24 7.34 -1.62
N ILE A 132 12.05 7.24 -2.17
CA ILE A 132 10.82 7.85 -1.65
C ILE A 132 9.83 6.73 -1.28
N ASP A 133 9.67 5.74 -2.16
CA ASP A 133 8.69 4.68 -2.01
C ASP A 133 9.38 3.32 -1.79
N MET A 134 9.32 2.85 -0.55
CA MET A 134 9.69 1.48 -0.16
C MET A 134 8.47 0.65 0.24
N GLY A 135 7.28 1.11 -0.14
CA GLY A 135 5.96 0.64 0.25
C GLY A 135 5.18 1.76 0.94
N THR A 136 4.12 2.21 0.30
CA THR A 136 3.20 3.25 0.79
C THR A 136 2.48 2.81 2.06
N ALA A 137 1.74 3.69 2.71
CA ALA A 137 1.08 3.43 3.98
C ALA A 137 0.09 2.26 3.91
N ASP A 138 -0.61 2.08 2.80
CA ASP A 138 -1.48 0.93 2.54
C ASP A 138 -0.68 -0.39 2.47
N LYS A 139 0.54 -0.37 1.92
CA LYS A 139 1.42 -1.56 1.90
C LYS A 139 1.92 -1.90 3.29
N LEU A 140 2.25 -0.90 4.11
CA LEU A 140 2.55 -1.11 5.53
C LEU A 140 1.35 -1.73 6.25
N ALA A 141 0.14 -1.22 6.03
CA ALA A 141 -1.08 -1.77 6.62
C ALA A 141 -1.31 -3.24 6.21
N ILE A 142 -1.15 -3.57 4.90
CA ILE A 142 -1.21 -4.97 4.44
C ILE A 142 -0.13 -5.82 5.14
N GLY A 143 1.08 -5.28 5.31
CA GLY A 143 2.17 -5.96 6.02
C GLY A 143 1.80 -6.30 7.47
N VAL A 144 1.16 -5.39 8.20
CA VAL A 144 0.66 -5.63 9.57
C VAL A 144 -0.41 -6.73 9.60
N LEU A 145 -1.37 -6.66 8.67
CA LEU A 145 -2.36 -7.72 8.51
C LEU A 145 -1.69 -9.07 8.21
N ALA A 146 -0.71 -9.10 7.31
CA ALA A 146 0.00 -10.32 6.94
C ALA A 146 0.76 -10.92 8.13
N ILE A 147 1.42 -10.11 8.96
CA ILE A 147 2.08 -10.56 10.19
C ILE A 147 1.06 -11.23 11.12
N TYR A 148 -0.09 -10.59 11.34
CA TYR A 148 -1.14 -11.14 12.19
C TYR A 148 -1.71 -12.44 11.62
N MET A 149 -2.10 -12.47 10.35
CA MET A 149 -2.71 -13.65 9.72
C MET A 149 -1.74 -14.83 9.63
N GLU A 150 -0.45 -14.56 9.35
CA GLU A 150 0.57 -15.62 9.29
C GLU A 150 0.87 -16.19 10.68
N SER A 151 0.86 -15.37 11.74
CA SER A 151 1.01 -15.84 13.11
C SER A 151 -0.13 -16.80 13.50
N LEU A 152 -1.36 -16.47 13.11
CA LEU A 152 -2.53 -17.35 13.32
C LEU A 152 -2.41 -18.64 12.50
N ARG A 153 -2.05 -18.53 11.20
CA ARG A 153 -1.93 -19.67 10.30
C ARG A 153 -0.90 -20.70 10.79
N LYS A 154 0.25 -20.21 11.27
CA LYS A 154 1.34 -21.07 11.78
C LYS A 154 1.19 -21.40 13.27
N ASN A 155 0.25 -20.79 13.98
CA ASN A 155 0.10 -20.89 15.42
C ASN A 155 1.41 -20.58 16.17
N ILE A 156 2.07 -19.47 15.81
CA ILE A 156 3.28 -18.95 16.41
C ILE A 156 3.08 -17.51 16.87
N SER A 157 4.00 -17.01 17.71
CA SER A 157 4.04 -15.58 18.05
C SER A 157 4.25 -14.74 16.79
N TYR A 158 3.57 -13.59 16.68
CA TYR A 158 3.82 -12.64 15.61
C TYR A 158 5.28 -12.16 15.59
N LYS A 159 6.00 -12.26 16.72
CA LYS A 159 7.43 -11.93 16.83
C LYS A 159 8.35 -12.91 16.12
N ASP A 160 7.85 -14.11 15.81
CA ASP A 160 8.61 -15.18 15.15
C ASP A 160 8.24 -15.29 13.66
N VAL A 161 7.34 -14.42 13.18
CA VAL A 161 6.87 -14.43 11.79
C VAL A 161 7.89 -13.78 10.87
N SER A 162 8.28 -14.50 9.79
CA SER A 162 9.16 -13.97 8.76
C SER A 162 8.68 -14.41 7.37
N PHE A 163 8.59 -13.48 6.42
CA PHE A 163 8.15 -13.74 5.04
C PHE A 163 8.57 -12.62 4.08
N VAL A 164 8.58 -12.91 2.78
CA VAL A 164 8.46 -11.89 1.74
C VAL A 164 7.00 -11.78 1.36
N MET A 165 6.44 -10.59 1.39
CA MET A 165 5.11 -10.31 0.85
C MET A 165 5.23 -9.60 -0.49
N VAL A 166 4.47 -10.05 -1.49
CA VAL A 166 4.31 -9.34 -2.76
C VAL A 166 2.85 -8.96 -2.92
N GLU A 167 2.59 -7.66 -2.95
CA GLU A 167 1.29 -7.13 -3.29
C GLU A 167 1.22 -6.90 -4.79
N ILE A 168 0.29 -7.59 -5.45
CA ILE A 168 0.08 -7.60 -6.89
C ILE A 168 -1.14 -6.73 -7.19
N GLY A 169 -0.86 -5.43 -7.34
CA GLY A 169 -1.88 -4.40 -7.44
C GLY A 169 -2.32 -4.13 -8.88
N TYR A 170 -3.40 -3.37 -9.01
CA TYR A 170 -3.88 -2.88 -10.30
C TYR A 170 -3.01 -1.72 -10.81
N GLY A 171 -2.79 -0.70 -9.98
CA GLY A 171 -1.98 0.46 -10.32
C GLY A 171 -0.48 0.18 -10.23
N TYR A 172 -0.06 -0.42 -9.13
CA TYR A 172 1.33 -0.74 -8.81
C TYR A 172 1.45 -2.11 -8.17
N ASN A 173 2.62 -2.73 -8.31
CA ASN A 173 3.06 -3.84 -7.45
C ASN A 173 3.97 -3.29 -6.36
N ALA A 174 4.10 -4.03 -5.24
CA ALA A 174 5.07 -3.73 -4.19
C ALA A 174 5.52 -5.03 -3.52
N ALA A 175 6.69 -5.01 -2.88
CA ALA A 175 7.16 -6.14 -2.09
C ALA A 175 7.73 -5.66 -0.76
N LEU A 176 7.49 -6.43 0.31
CA LEU A 176 7.96 -6.16 1.66
C LEU A 176 8.72 -7.36 2.21
N LEU A 177 9.80 -7.11 2.93
CA LEU A 177 10.51 -8.11 3.70
C LEU A 177 10.17 -7.96 5.18
N VAL A 178 9.56 -8.99 5.74
CA VAL A 178 9.28 -9.11 7.17
C VAL A 178 10.24 -10.12 7.78
N LYS A 179 10.88 -9.73 8.87
CA LYS A 179 11.71 -10.59 9.71
C LYS A 179 11.36 -10.37 11.17
N ASP A 180 11.14 -11.45 11.90
CA ASP A 180 10.84 -11.43 13.33
C ASP A 180 9.66 -10.46 13.65
N GLY A 181 8.60 -10.51 12.81
CA GLY A 181 7.41 -9.68 12.93
C GLY A 181 7.60 -8.18 12.67
N ARG A 182 8.71 -7.77 12.04
CA ARG A 182 9.00 -6.38 11.67
C ARG A 182 9.29 -6.25 10.18
N ILE A 183 8.78 -5.19 9.58
CA ILE A 183 9.14 -4.85 8.20
C ILE A 183 10.55 -4.26 8.22
N ILE A 184 11.50 -4.90 7.55
CA ILE A 184 12.92 -4.50 7.57
C ILE A 184 13.43 -4.00 6.22
N ASP A 185 12.65 -4.19 5.14
CA ASP A 185 12.93 -3.67 3.81
C ASP A 185 11.65 -3.63 2.97
N GLY A 186 11.68 -2.92 1.85
CA GLY A 186 10.57 -2.88 0.92
C GLY A 186 10.94 -2.28 -0.44
N ILE A 187 10.18 -2.68 -1.45
CA ILE A 187 10.27 -2.21 -2.84
C ILE A 187 8.90 -1.65 -3.20
N GLY A 188 8.79 -0.33 -3.27
CA GLY A 188 7.55 0.35 -3.62
C GLY A 188 7.29 0.36 -5.13
N GLY A 189 6.14 0.88 -5.51
CA GLY A 189 5.61 0.76 -6.87
C GLY A 189 6.53 1.28 -7.96
N THR A 190 7.14 2.45 -7.76
CA THR A 190 8.04 3.08 -8.73
C THR A 190 9.47 2.51 -8.72
N LEU A 191 9.77 1.62 -7.78
CA LEU A 191 11.04 0.88 -7.70
C LEU A 191 10.86 -0.60 -8.06
N PHE A 192 9.64 -1.05 -8.28
CA PHE A 192 9.34 -2.46 -8.53
C PHE A 192 9.87 -2.89 -9.90
N PRO A 193 10.66 -3.99 -10.00
CA PRO A 193 11.43 -4.32 -11.20
C PRO A 193 10.62 -4.93 -12.35
N GLY A 194 9.33 -4.61 -12.47
CA GLY A 194 8.47 -5.07 -13.54
C GLY A 194 7.10 -4.40 -13.53
N PRO A 195 6.32 -4.54 -14.61
CA PRO A 195 5.05 -3.86 -14.76
C PRO A 195 3.98 -4.40 -13.80
N SER A 196 3.07 -3.51 -13.37
CA SER A 196 1.73 -3.86 -12.92
C SER A 196 0.75 -3.76 -14.10
N PHE A 197 -0.56 -3.75 -13.83
CA PHE A 197 -1.51 -3.54 -14.94
C PHE A 197 -1.40 -2.14 -15.55
N LEU A 198 -1.26 -1.08 -14.74
CA LEU A 198 -1.12 0.30 -15.23
C LEU A 198 0.35 0.77 -15.31
N SER A 199 1.10 0.65 -14.24
CA SER A 199 2.47 1.18 -14.15
C SER A 199 3.51 0.22 -14.70
N ILE A 200 4.55 0.78 -15.33
CA ILE A 200 5.76 0.03 -15.74
C ILE A 200 6.55 -0.50 -14.52
N GLY A 201 6.34 0.06 -13.34
CA GLY A 201 7.20 -0.14 -12.17
C GLY A 201 8.40 0.79 -12.19
N SER A 202 9.60 0.25 -12.06
CA SER A 202 10.82 1.04 -12.16
C SER A 202 11.04 1.51 -13.60
N MET A 203 11.31 2.81 -13.73
CA MET A 203 11.65 3.45 -14.98
C MET A 203 13.16 3.74 -15.00
N ASP A 204 13.78 3.56 -16.15
CA ASP A 204 15.15 4.03 -16.36
C ASP A 204 15.23 5.55 -16.17
N ALA A 205 16.16 6.02 -15.36
CA ALA A 205 16.34 7.43 -15.08
C ALA A 205 16.69 8.24 -16.36
N GLU A 206 17.39 7.64 -17.32
CA GLU A 206 17.67 8.25 -18.62
C GLU A 206 16.38 8.46 -19.42
N LEU A 207 15.44 7.49 -19.36
CA LEU A 207 14.13 7.67 -19.99
C LEU A 207 13.35 8.79 -19.29
N ALA A 208 13.36 8.86 -17.97
CA ALA A 208 12.72 9.95 -17.23
C ALA A 208 13.30 11.32 -17.60
N TYR A 209 14.62 11.41 -17.77
CA TYR A 209 15.31 12.62 -18.23
C TYR A 209 14.90 13.02 -19.66
N LEU A 210 14.74 12.07 -20.56
CA LEU A 210 14.34 12.31 -21.94
C LEU A 210 12.85 12.71 -22.08
N LEU A 211 11.99 12.33 -21.13
CA LEU A 211 10.60 12.70 -21.10
C LEU A 211 10.42 14.14 -20.57
N GLN A 212 10.60 15.13 -21.42
CA GLN A 212 10.59 16.56 -21.07
C GLN A 212 9.31 17.02 -20.33
N ASN A 213 8.18 16.35 -20.57
CA ASN A 213 6.89 16.63 -19.94
C ASN A 213 6.50 15.53 -18.93
N PHE A 214 7.42 15.16 -18.05
CA PHE A 214 7.15 14.17 -17.02
C PHE A 214 6.14 14.72 -16.00
N THR A 215 5.00 14.01 -15.85
CA THR A 215 3.92 14.35 -14.92
C THR A 215 3.66 13.19 -13.98
N LYS A 216 2.91 13.44 -12.90
CA LYS A 216 2.48 12.40 -11.97
C LYS A 216 1.70 11.27 -12.67
N GLU A 217 0.90 11.62 -13.69
CA GLU A 217 0.15 10.66 -14.50
C GLU A 217 1.05 9.70 -15.29
N THR A 218 2.27 10.14 -15.69
CA THR A 218 3.24 9.30 -16.41
C THR A 218 3.63 8.06 -15.62
N LEU A 219 3.60 8.14 -14.28
CA LEU A 219 3.90 7.00 -13.40
C LEU A 219 2.87 5.85 -13.49
N PHE A 220 1.67 6.14 -14.01
CA PHE A 220 0.60 5.17 -14.21
C PHE A 220 0.52 4.64 -15.64
N ARG A 221 1.61 4.72 -16.40
CA ARG A 221 1.71 4.26 -17.78
C ARG A 221 2.81 3.23 -17.98
N GLY A 222 2.81 2.58 -19.13
CA GLY A 222 3.82 1.59 -19.51
C GLY A 222 3.62 0.22 -18.89
N GLY A 223 2.50 -0.03 -18.20
CA GLY A 223 2.17 -1.33 -17.63
C GLY A 223 1.67 -2.34 -18.66
N ILE A 224 1.15 -3.46 -18.16
CA ILE A 224 0.60 -4.55 -19.00
C ILE A 224 -0.39 -4.01 -20.03
N LYS A 225 -1.27 -3.08 -19.60
CA LYS A 225 -2.26 -2.44 -20.46
C LYS A 225 -1.62 -1.80 -21.70
N ASP A 226 -0.57 -1.03 -21.51
CA ASP A 226 0.09 -0.30 -22.59
C ASP A 226 0.98 -1.22 -23.44
N ILE A 227 1.63 -2.24 -22.82
CA ILE A 227 2.46 -3.21 -23.56
C ILE A 227 1.61 -4.09 -24.49
N ILE A 228 0.43 -4.50 -24.03
CA ILE A 228 -0.50 -5.30 -24.85
C ILE A 228 -1.22 -4.41 -25.85
N GLY A 229 -1.62 -3.20 -25.43
CA GLY A 229 -2.50 -2.31 -26.19
C GLY A 229 -3.94 -2.80 -26.27
N ASN A 230 -4.88 -1.88 -26.49
CA ASN A 230 -6.30 -2.17 -26.75
C ASN A 230 -6.98 -3.09 -25.71
N ILE A 231 -6.60 -2.97 -24.43
CA ILE A 231 -7.31 -3.61 -23.29
C ILE A 231 -7.69 -2.54 -22.27
N ASN A 232 -8.85 -2.71 -21.64
CA ASN A 232 -9.37 -1.79 -20.65
C ASN A 232 -9.37 -2.39 -19.24
N ASP A 233 -9.43 -3.71 -19.14
CA ASP A 233 -9.46 -4.42 -17.86
C ASP A 233 -8.55 -5.67 -17.87
N ILE A 234 -8.23 -6.12 -16.67
CA ILE A 234 -7.44 -7.33 -16.38
C ILE A 234 -8.08 -8.58 -17.00
N ASP A 235 -9.40 -8.67 -16.98
CA ASP A 235 -10.14 -9.84 -17.46
C ASP A 235 -10.01 -10.03 -18.99
N GLU A 236 -9.57 -9.00 -19.71
CA GLU A 236 -9.30 -9.08 -21.15
C GLU A 236 -7.92 -9.69 -21.46
N ILE A 237 -7.02 -9.77 -20.49
CA ILE A 237 -5.64 -10.27 -20.70
C ILE A 237 -5.66 -11.72 -21.20
N GLU A 238 -6.45 -12.60 -20.58
CA GLU A 238 -6.46 -14.03 -20.88
C GLU A 238 -6.74 -14.31 -22.37
N LYS A 239 -7.64 -13.55 -22.97
CA LYS A 239 -8.06 -13.74 -24.37
C LYS A 239 -7.21 -12.98 -25.38
N ASN A 240 -6.29 -12.11 -24.93
CA ASN A 240 -5.53 -11.26 -25.82
C ASN A 240 -4.33 -12.02 -26.43
N PRO A 241 -4.19 -12.08 -27.77
CA PRO A 241 -3.10 -12.81 -28.43
C PRO A 241 -1.72 -12.19 -28.18
N HIS A 242 -1.64 -10.90 -27.83
CA HIS A 242 -0.39 -10.18 -27.61
C HIS A 242 0.11 -10.21 -26.14
N ARG A 243 -0.59 -10.93 -25.23
CA ARG A 243 -0.25 -10.96 -23.81
C ARG A 243 1.12 -11.55 -23.47
N GLY A 244 1.68 -12.39 -24.34
CA GLY A 244 2.84 -13.22 -24.00
C GLY A 244 4.02 -12.46 -23.40
N LYS A 245 4.53 -11.42 -24.09
CA LYS A 245 5.68 -10.63 -23.62
C LYS A 245 5.35 -9.80 -22.38
N ALA A 246 4.15 -9.23 -22.29
CA ALA A 246 3.71 -8.47 -21.13
C ALA A 246 3.63 -9.34 -19.86
N MET A 247 3.08 -10.55 -19.99
CA MET A 247 3.00 -11.50 -18.89
C MET A 247 4.37 -12.06 -18.48
N LEU A 248 5.31 -12.24 -19.40
CA LEU A 248 6.68 -12.60 -19.06
C LEU A 248 7.35 -11.48 -18.27
N ALA A 249 7.29 -10.23 -18.74
CA ALA A 249 7.86 -9.08 -18.03
C ALA A 249 7.26 -8.91 -16.63
N PHE A 250 5.95 -9.08 -16.49
CA PHE A 250 5.24 -9.06 -15.21
C PHE A 250 5.75 -10.15 -14.24
N LYS A 251 5.75 -11.41 -14.68
CA LYS A 251 6.17 -12.55 -13.85
C LYS A 251 7.64 -12.49 -13.46
N GLU A 252 8.53 -12.16 -14.40
CA GLU A 252 9.95 -12.01 -14.11
C GLU A 252 10.21 -10.80 -13.18
N GLY A 253 9.44 -9.71 -13.31
CA GLY A 253 9.52 -8.58 -12.41
C GLY A 253 9.22 -8.97 -10.96
N ILE A 254 8.18 -9.79 -10.74
CA ILE A 254 7.85 -10.32 -9.41
C ILE A 254 8.98 -11.20 -8.87
N LEU A 255 9.53 -12.09 -9.68
CA LEU A 255 10.68 -12.91 -9.26
C LEU A 255 11.90 -12.05 -8.90
N LYS A 256 12.22 -11.04 -9.71
CA LYS A 256 13.32 -10.11 -9.42
C LYS A 256 13.10 -9.39 -8.09
N ALA A 257 11.89 -8.94 -7.78
CA ALA A 257 11.57 -8.30 -6.51
C ALA A 257 11.77 -9.26 -5.32
N ILE A 258 11.33 -10.51 -5.44
CA ILE A 258 11.52 -11.55 -4.42
C ILE A 258 13.00 -11.78 -4.17
N TYR A 259 13.80 -11.99 -5.21
CA TYR A 259 15.24 -12.25 -5.07
C TYR A 259 16.04 -11.04 -4.58
N GLN A 260 15.62 -9.81 -4.92
CA GLN A 260 16.20 -8.60 -4.33
C GLN A 260 16.04 -8.58 -2.80
N LEU A 261 14.86 -8.96 -2.29
CA LEU A 261 14.64 -9.05 -0.85
C LEU A 261 15.34 -10.27 -0.22
N PHE A 262 15.40 -11.40 -0.90
CA PHE A 262 16.14 -12.57 -0.46
C PHE A 262 17.64 -12.31 -0.28
N SER A 263 18.23 -11.39 -1.05
CA SER A 263 19.64 -10.98 -0.86
C SER A 263 19.91 -10.38 0.53
N ILE A 264 18.87 -9.94 1.24
CA ILE A 264 18.94 -9.38 2.59
C ILE A 264 18.61 -10.43 3.64
N TYR A 265 17.52 -11.15 3.45
CA TYR A 265 17.07 -12.25 4.30
C TYR A 265 16.11 -13.13 3.50
N GLU A 266 16.33 -14.43 3.55
CA GLU A 266 15.55 -15.42 2.81
C GLU A 266 14.63 -16.22 3.75
N PRO A 267 13.35 -15.85 3.92
CA PRO A 267 12.40 -16.58 4.72
C PRO A 267 11.84 -17.81 3.98
N GLU A 268 11.18 -18.72 4.71
CA GLU A 268 10.57 -19.92 4.14
C GLU A 268 9.22 -19.66 3.46
N THR A 269 8.59 -18.52 3.74
CA THR A 269 7.25 -18.19 3.24
C THR A 269 7.26 -16.98 2.33
N ILE A 270 6.55 -17.07 1.20
CA ILE A 270 6.20 -15.95 0.33
C ILE A 270 4.69 -15.76 0.40
N ILE A 271 4.25 -14.56 0.74
CA ILE A 271 2.82 -14.20 0.82
C ILE A 271 2.46 -13.34 -0.39
N LEU A 272 1.45 -13.74 -1.14
CA LEU A 272 0.90 -12.99 -2.26
C LEU A 272 -0.40 -12.30 -1.82
N SER A 273 -0.53 -11.02 -2.12
CA SER A 273 -1.67 -10.18 -1.80
C SER A 273 -2.05 -9.31 -3.00
N GLY A 274 -3.12 -8.55 -2.87
CA GLY A 274 -3.54 -7.56 -3.86
C GLY A 274 -4.57 -8.07 -4.87
N ARG A 275 -5.09 -7.13 -5.66
CA ARG A 275 -6.25 -7.37 -6.53
C ARG A 275 -6.04 -8.48 -7.57
N LEU A 276 -4.84 -8.55 -8.17
CA LEU A 276 -4.57 -9.51 -9.22
C LEU A 276 -4.47 -10.95 -8.72
N THR A 277 -4.30 -11.18 -7.41
CA THR A 277 -4.36 -12.53 -6.83
C THR A 277 -5.75 -13.18 -6.94
N ARG A 278 -6.77 -12.38 -7.22
CA ARG A 278 -8.16 -12.85 -7.41
C ARG A 278 -8.45 -13.32 -8.83
N ASN A 279 -7.55 -13.06 -9.80
CA ASN A 279 -7.66 -13.56 -11.16
C ASN A 279 -6.92 -14.89 -11.29
N SER A 280 -7.67 -15.99 -11.48
CA SER A 280 -7.13 -17.35 -11.50
C SER A 280 -6.13 -17.59 -12.62
N PHE A 281 -6.31 -16.97 -13.79
CA PHE A 281 -5.39 -17.06 -14.91
C PHE A 281 -3.99 -16.49 -14.56
N ILE A 282 -3.97 -15.34 -13.86
CA ILE A 282 -2.71 -14.70 -13.48
C ILE A 282 -2.05 -15.42 -12.31
N ILE A 283 -2.82 -15.77 -11.27
CA ILE A 283 -2.24 -16.21 -10.00
C ILE A 283 -1.73 -17.64 -10.05
N ASN A 284 -2.42 -18.57 -10.73
CA ASN A 284 -2.01 -19.97 -10.77
C ASN A 284 -0.65 -20.14 -11.47
N ASP A 285 -0.49 -19.55 -12.64
CA ASP A 285 0.75 -19.60 -13.42
C ASP A 285 1.92 -18.88 -12.66
N LEU A 286 1.61 -17.83 -11.90
CA LEU A 286 2.59 -17.13 -11.08
C LEU A 286 3.03 -17.95 -9.87
N ILE A 287 2.10 -18.62 -9.17
CA ILE A 287 2.41 -19.50 -8.04
C ILE A 287 3.34 -20.63 -8.48
N ASP A 288 3.01 -21.29 -9.58
CA ASP A 288 3.82 -22.38 -10.13
C ASP A 288 5.24 -21.91 -10.48
N LEU A 289 5.35 -20.75 -11.10
CA LEU A 289 6.64 -20.16 -11.44
C LEU A 289 7.46 -19.84 -10.18
N ILE A 290 6.88 -19.15 -9.19
CA ILE A 290 7.58 -18.78 -7.96
C ILE A 290 8.01 -20.06 -7.21
N LYS A 291 7.11 -21.04 -7.05
CA LYS A 291 7.39 -22.29 -6.35
C LYS A 291 8.55 -23.04 -7.00
N ASN A 292 8.53 -23.17 -8.34
CA ASN A 292 9.58 -23.86 -9.09
C ASN A 292 10.94 -23.15 -9.01
N LYS A 293 10.96 -21.82 -8.86
CA LYS A 293 12.20 -21.04 -8.82
C LYS A 293 12.76 -20.87 -7.41
N THR A 294 11.93 -20.81 -6.39
CA THR A 294 12.36 -20.48 -5.01
C THR A 294 12.33 -21.69 -4.08
N ASN A 295 11.55 -22.72 -4.40
CA ASN A 295 11.25 -23.85 -3.51
C ASN A 295 10.68 -23.44 -2.14
N LYS A 296 9.98 -22.28 -2.07
CA LYS A 296 9.38 -21.74 -0.85
C LYS A 296 7.89 -22.06 -0.75
N GLU A 297 7.36 -21.96 0.45
CA GLU A 297 5.92 -22.03 0.69
C GLU A 297 5.26 -20.75 0.14
N ILE A 298 4.24 -20.89 -0.71
CA ILE A 298 3.49 -19.77 -1.29
C ILE A 298 2.11 -19.72 -0.64
N VAL A 299 1.76 -18.57 -0.10
CA VAL A 299 0.48 -18.34 0.58
C VAL A 299 -0.22 -17.14 -0.06
N ILE A 300 -1.50 -17.28 -0.39
CA ILE A 300 -2.32 -16.13 -0.74
C ILE A 300 -2.87 -15.54 0.56
N LEU A 301 -2.61 -14.26 0.81
CA LEU A 301 -3.12 -13.57 1.99
C LEU A 301 -4.65 -13.58 2.00
N LYS A 302 -5.21 -14.16 3.02
CA LYS A 302 -6.65 -14.08 3.32
C LYS A 302 -6.81 -13.25 4.58
N GLY A 303 -7.50 -12.13 4.46
CA GLY A 303 -7.89 -11.34 5.61
C GLY A 303 -9.08 -11.96 6.35
N PHE A 304 -9.57 -11.25 7.35
CA PHE A 304 -10.73 -11.65 8.16
C PHE A 304 -12.04 -10.99 7.69
N ALA A 305 -11.98 -9.99 6.80
CA ALA A 305 -13.15 -9.37 6.17
C ALA A 305 -13.50 -10.09 4.86
N LYS A 306 -14.77 -9.96 4.43
CA LYS A 306 -15.32 -10.68 3.27
C LYS A 306 -15.32 -9.85 1.98
N LYS A 307 -15.56 -8.53 2.09
CA LYS A 307 -15.81 -7.64 0.95
C LYS A 307 -14.65 -6.67 0.71
N VAL A 308 -14.08 -6.13 1.79
CA VAL A 308 -13.05 -5.08 1.71
C VAL A 308 -11.66 -5.69 1.58
N LYS A 309 -10.77 -4.95 0.90
CA LYS A 309 -9.39 -5.38 0.67
C LYS A 309 -8.52 -5.33 1.93
N GLU A 310 -7.35 -5.91 1.80
CA GLU A 310 -6.41 -6.19 2.87
C GLU A 310 -5.88 -4.91 3.55
N ALA A 311 -5.68 -3.81 2.80
CA ALA A 311 -5.15 -2.57 3.35
C ALA A 311 -6.13 -1.90 4.33
N ALA A 312 -7.45 -1.90 4.05
CA ALA A 312 -8.45 -1.40 4.99
C ALA A 312 -8.46 -2.19 6.31
N GLN A 313 -8.25 -3.51 6.21
CA GLN A 313 -8.19 -4.39 7.39
C GLN A 313 -6.93 -4.12 8.22
N GLY A 314 -5.78 -3.97 7.57
CA GLY A 314 -4.53 -3.61 8.25
C GLY A 314 -4.60 -2.22 8.88
N SER A 315 -5.20 -1.25 8.20
CA SER A 315 -5.44 0.10 8.77
C SER A 315 -6.33 0.04 10.01
N ALA A 316 -7.38 -0.78 9.99
CA ALA A 316 -8.25 -0.97 11.17
C ALA A 316 -7.52 -1.65 12.34
N ILE A 317 -6.66 -2.66 12.08
CA ILE A 317 -5.76 -3.26 13.09
C ILE A 317 -4.88 -2.18 13.72
N ILE A 318 -4.28 -1.30 12.90
CA ILE A 318 -3.42 -0.22 13.39
C ILE A 318 -4.21 0.74 14.27
N GLY A 319 -5.41 1.16 13.85
CA GLY A 319 -6.27 2.03 14.64
C GLY A 319 -6.66 1.44 15.99
N ASP A 320 -7.06 0.17 16.03
CA ASP A 320 -7.36 -0.55 17.27
C ASP A 320 -6.14 -0.59 18.21
N GLY A 321 -4.96 -0.90 17.67
CA GLY A 321 -3.74 -0.93 18.45
C GLY A 321 -3.27 0.45 18.94
N ILE A 322 -3.55 1.53 18.21
CA ILE A 322 -3.28 2.92 18.66
C ILE A 322 -4.12 3.25 19.89
N LEU A 323 -5.38 2.85 19.90
CA LEU A 323 -6.30 3.06 21.03
C LEU A 323 -6.09 2.07 22.19
N GLY A 324 -5.14 1.14 22.08
CA GLY A 324 -4.85 0.17 23.14
C GLY A 324 -5.80 -1.03 23.17
N GLY A 325 -6.47 -1.31 22.06
CA GLY A 325 -7.37 -2.45 21.90
C GLY A 325 -6.64 -3.80 21.73
N LYS A 326 -7.34 -4.76 21.13
CA LYS A 326 -6.88 -6.14 20.90
C LYS A 326 -5.52 -6.23 20.20
N PHE A 327 -5.25 -5.31 19.27
CA PHE A 327 -4.05 -5.34 18.44
C PHE A 327 -2.92 -4.43 18.95
N LYS A 328 -3.02 -3.93 20.19
CA LYS A 328 -2.00 -3.05 20.78
C LYS A 328 -0.59 -3.61 20.64
N ASP A 329 -0.39 -4.86 21.09
CA ASP A 329 0.94 -5.45 21.19
C ASP A 329 1.61 -5.67 19.83
N ILE A 330 0.86 -6.05 18.79
CA ILE A 330 1.40 -6.20 17.43
C ILE A 330 1.73 -4.83 16.82
N VAL A 331 0.91 -3.81 17.03
CA VAL A 331 1.16 -2.46 16.54
C VAL A 331 2.38 -1.84 17.24
N ASP A 332 2.52 -2.02 18.54
CA ASP A 332 3.72 -1.58 19.28
C ASP A 332 4.98 -2.31 18.77
N TRP A 333 4.90 -3.61 18.49
CA TRP A 333 6.04 -4.40 18.00
C TRP A 333 6.52 -3.96 16.63
N THR A 334 5.63 -3.55 15.75
CA THR A 334 5.96 -3.10 14.38
C THR A 334 6.60 -1.71 14.33
N LEU A 335 6.72 -1.01 15.44
CA LEU A 335 7.37 0.31 15.60
C LEU A 335 6.74 1.42 14.74
N ILE A 336 5.44 1.30 14.44
CA ILE A 336 4.70 2.31 13.67
C ILE A 336 4.65 3.65 14.40
N LYS A 337 4.53 3.61 15.72
CA LYS A 337 4.47 4.81 16.59
C LYS A 337 5.80 5.54 16.70
N GLU A 338 6.90 4.87 16.42
CA GLU A 338 8.26 5.38 16.48
C GLU A 338 8.77 5.88 15.11
N ALA A 339 7.93 5.83 14.07
CA ALA A 339 8.27 6.35 12.75
C ALA A 339 8.55 7.86 12.81
N THR A 340 9.59 8.31 12.11
CA THR A 340 10.05 9.71 12.13
C THR A 340 10.44 10.22 10.76
N GLY A 341 10.61 11.54 10.63
CA GLY A 341 11.01 12.18 9.39
C GLY A 341 9.88 12.32 8.38
N ASN A 342 10.23 12.34 7.12
CA ASN A 342 9.30 12.34 5.98
C ASN A 342 9.95 11.61 4.80
N VAL A 343 9.19 11.29 3.77
CA VAL A 343 9.66 10.50 2.61
C VAL A 343 10.79 11.16 1.81
N LEU A 344 11.03 12.47 2.00
CA LEU A 344 12.13 13.20 1.38
C LEU A 344 13.38 13.29 2.26
N SER A 345 13.34 12.80 3.50
CA SER A 345 14.45 12.91 4.46
C SER A 345 15.72 12.19 4.04
N TYR A 346 15.60 11.19 3.17
CA TYR A 346 16.70 10.33 2.74
C TYR A 346 17.26 10.67 1.38
N ILE A 347 16.81 11.76 0.76
CA ILE A 347 17.35 12.25 -0.51
C ILE A 347 18.71 12.89 -0.26
N LYS A 348 19.74 12.35 -0.90
CA LYS A 348 21.14 12.83 -0.80
C LYS A 348 21.57 13.61 -2.04
N ILE A 349 20.79 13.56 -3.12
CA ILE A 349 21.01 14.39 -4.30
C ILE A 349 20.74 15.84 -3.87
N LYS A 350 21.79 16.66 -3.84
CA LYS A 350 21.64 18.09 -3.57
C LYS A 350 20.93 18.72 -4.76
N ASN A 351 19.72 19.17 -4.54
CA ASN A 351 18.98 19.95 -5.52
C ASN A 351 18.68 21.31 -4.89
N GLU A 352 18.92 22.39 -5.63
CA GLU A 352 18.57 23.76 -5.22
C GLU A 352 17.06 24.01 -5.27
N ALA A 353 16.31 23.09 -5.89
CA ALA A 353 14.86 23.19 -5.98
C ALA A 353 14.18 22.79 -4.65
N ASN A 354 13.37 23.67 -4.12
CA ASN A 354 12.37 23.32 -3.11
C ASN A 354 11.34 22.41 -3.78
N PHE A 355 11.13 21.20 -3.24
CA PHE A 355 10.13 20.26 -3.77
C PHE A 355 8.68 20.65 -3.43
N TYR A 356 8.46 21.67 -2.57
CA TYR A 356 7.14 22.07 -2.07
C TYR A 356 7.08 23.60 -1.84
#